data_6c192ad7b4bb1023b9690bf399a69711
#
_entry.id   6c192ad7b4bb1023b9690bf399a69711
#
_cell.length_a   1.000
_cell.length_b   1.000
_cell.length_c   1.000
_cell.angle_alpha   90.00
_cell.angle_beta   90.00
_cell.angle_gamma   90.00
#
_symmetry.space_group_name_H-M   'P 1'
#
loop_
_entity.id
_entity.type
_entity.pdbx_description
1 polymer ?
#
loop_
_entity_poly.entity_id
_entity_poly.type
_entity_poly.pdbx_seq_one_letter_code
_entity_poly.pdbx_strand_id
1 'polypeptide(L)'
;KNKHQLNYDDLKKLITEKTKLIIINSPSNPTGSVTAKDDISKIYELCREKGIFILSDEIYSRSVFKDQGEFYSPSMIDHCNNNVLILNGFSKAFAMTGWRIGVAIGPKHLIEKMGLLLQTVNSCVPPFIQKAAIEAINGDQSAVRMMTEEYSKRRKVLVNGLNSIEGIRCHMPSGSIYAFPNISGLGMTGEEFVDLM
;
A
#
# COMPACT_ATOMS: atom_id res chain seq x y z
N LYS A 1 -2.21 19.13 7.73
CA LYS A 1 -1.32 20.00 6.94
C LYS A 1 -0.52 19.20 5.89
N ASN A 2 -0.14 17.95 6.17
CA ASN A 2 0.77 17.12 5.36
C ASN A 2 0.06 16.15 4.39
N LYS A 3 -1.24 16.33 4.12
CA LYS A 3 -2.03 15.47 3.21
C LYS A 3 -1.83 13.96 3.42
N HIS A 4 -1.58 13.55 4.67
CA HIS A 4 -1.25 12.15 5.06
C HIS A 4 0.01 11.58 4.39
N GLN A 5 0.92 12.43 3.93
CA GLN A 5 2.22 12.00 3.40
C GLN A 5 3.14 11.55 4.52
N LEU A 6 3.92 10.50 4.26
CA LEU A 6 5.00 10.11 5.15
C LEU A 6 6.03 11.23 5.21
N ASN A 7 6.54 11.53 6.39
CA ASN A 7 7.58 12.53 6.61
C ASN A 7 8.84 11.82 7.09
N TYR A 8 9.90 11.90 6.31
CA TYR A 8 11.19 11.27 6.64
C TYR A 8 11.78 11.77 7.95
N ASP A 9 11.74 13.08 8.22
CA ASP A 9 12.36 13.65 9.42
C ASP A 9 11.63 13.20 10.70
N ASP A 10 10.32 13.08 10.64
CA ASP A 10 9.53 12.57 11.76
C ASP A 10 9.75 11.07 11.96
N LEU A 11 9.82 10.29 10.88
CA LEU A 11 10.18 8.87 10.96
C LEU A 11 11.56 8.68 11.59
N LYS A 12 12.56 9.47 11.17
CA LYS A 12 13.93 9.39 11.67
C LYS A 12 14.00 9.60 13.18
N LYS A 13 13.20 10.51 13.74
CA LYS A 13 13.12 10.76 15.19
C LYS A 13 12.56 9.57 15.99
N LEU A 14 11.71 8.76 15.37
CA LEU A 14 11.06 7.61 15.99
C LEU A 14 11.95 6.35 16.01
N ILE A 15 12.99 6.31 15.18
CA ILE A 15 13.89 5.16 15.08
C ILE A 15 14.83 5.13 16.30
N THR A 16 14.87 3.98 16.95
CA THR A 16 15.76 3.69 18.08
C THR A 16 16.59 2.43 17.78
N GLU A 17 17.52 2.08 18.67
CA GLU A 17 18.29 0.82 18.60
C GLU A 17 17.42 -0.44 18.68
N LYS A 18 16.20 -0.31 19.22
CA LYS A 18 15.22 -1.39 19.29
C LYS A 18 14.46 -1.59 17.98
N THR A 19 14.49 -0.62 17.07
CA THR A 19 13.79 -0.69 15.79
C THR A 19 14.43 -1.75 14.89
N LYS A 20 13.69 -2.78 14.51
CA LYS A 20 14.15 -3.88 13.65
C LYS A 20 13.46 -3.92 12.31
N LEU A 21 12.28 -3.34 12.21
CA LEU A 21 11.44 -3.36 11.02
C LEU A 21 10.67 -2.04 10.91
N ILE A 22 10.58 -1.52 9.69
CA ILE A 22 9.66 -0.44 9.32
C ILE A 22 8.67 -1.01 8.33
N ILE A 23 7.38 -0.75 8.55
CA ILE A 23 6.31 -1.13 7.63
C ILE A 23 5.87 0.11 6.87
N ILE A 24 5.92 0.05 5.54
CA ILE A 24 5.45 1.10 4.64
C ILE A 24 4.28 0.53 3.83
N ASN A 25 3.09 1.10 3.97
CA ASN A 25 1.95 0.79 3.12
C ASN A 25 1.77 1.93 2.11
N SER A 26 2.16 1.69 0.86
CA SER A 26 2.08 2.69 -0.22
C SER A 26 1.72 2.00 -1.54
N PRO A 27 0.66 2.46 -2.24
CA PRO A 27 -0.36 3.43 -1.83
C PRO A 27 -1.09 3.02 -0.55
N SER A 28 -1.40 3.98 0.31
CA SER A 28 -1.82 3.72 1.69
C SER A 28 -3.32 3.39 1.82
N ASN A 29 -3.62 2.46 2.69
CA ASN A 29 -4.93 2.26 3.30
C ASN A 29 -4.86 2.82 4.75
N PRO A 30 -5.73 3.77 5.14
CA PRO A 30 -6.93 4.25 4.44
C PRO A 30 -6.75 5.59 3.70
N THR A 31 -5.56 6.20 3.67
CA THR A 31 -5.41 7.61 3.29
C THR A 31 -5.33 7.86 1.79
N GLY A 32 -5.02 6.83 1.00
CA GLY A 32 -4.77 6.97 -0.44
C GLY A 32 -3.50 7.75 -0.80
N SER A 33 -2.63 8.04 0.17
CA SER A 33 -1.35 8.69 -0.09
C SER A 33 -0.37 7.74 -0.77
N VAL A 34 0.51 8.28 -1.61
CA VAL A 34 1.61 7.55 -2.25
C VAL A 34 2.91 8.18 -1.76
N THR A 35 3.79 7.38 -1.19
CA THR A 35 5.08 7.86 -0.67
C THR A 35 5.99 8.27 -1.84
N ALA A 36 6.58 9.44 -1.74
CA ALA A 36 7.43 9.97 -2.79
C ALA A 36 8.74 9.17 -2.92
N LYS A 37 9.29 9.13 -4.14
CA LYS A 37 10.55 8.44 -4.45
C LYS A 37 11.70 8.89 -3.54
N ASP A 38 11.82 10.20 -3.31
CA ASP A 38 12.90 10.76 -2.50
C ASP A 38 12.81 10.32 -1.05
N ASP A 39 11.59 10.21 -0.50
CA ASP A 39 11.37 9.71 0.86
C ASP A 39 11.68 8.22 0.96
N ILE A 40 11.25 7.41 -0.02
CA ILE A 40 11.61 5.99 -0.09
C ILE A 40 13.13 5.80 -0.13
N SER A 41 13.84 6.60 -0.95
CA SER A 41 15.29 6.52 -1.06
C SER A 41 16.00 6.86 0.25
N LYS A 42 15.59 7.94 0.92
CA LYS A 42 16.13 8.36 2.22
C LYS A 42 15.86 7.32 3.31
N ILE A 43 14.65 6.75 3.32
CA ILE A 43 14.27 5.70 4.29
C ILE A 43 15.11 4.45 4.05
N TYR A 44 15.28 4.04 2.80
CA TYR A 44 16.10 2.89 2.45
C TYR A 44 17.55 3.04 2.96
N GLU A 45 18.20 4.17 2.67
CA GLU A 45 19.57 4.41 3.11
C GLU A 45 19.68 4.39 4.65
N LEU A 46 18.76 5.04 5.36
CA LEU A 46 18.72 5.04 6.83
C LEU A 46 18.55 3.61 7.38
N CYS A 47 17.67 2.83 6.78
CA CYS A 47 17.43 1.44 7.21
C CYS A 47 18.63 0.55 6.93
N ARG A 48 19.28 0.71 5.78
CA ARG A 48 20.47 -0.02 5.39
C ARG A 48 21.62 0.24 6.38
N GLU A 49 21.88 1.51 6.70
CA GLU A 49 22.93 1.91 7.66
C GLU A 49 22.71 1.34 9.06
N LYS A 50 21.47 1.21 9.48
CA LYS A 50 21.08 0.75 10.83
C LYS A 50 20.75 -0.75 10.92
N GLY A 51 20.80 -1.48 9.81
CA GLY A 51 20.43 -2.90 9.77
C GLY A 51 18.93 -3.13 10.06
N ILE A 52 18.08 -2.20 9.65
CA ILE A 52 16.62 -2.26 9.81
C ILE A 52 16.00 -2.84 8.54
N PHE A 53 15.07 -3.77 8.67
CA PHE A 53 14.29 -4.26 7.55
C PHE A 53 13.18 -3.28 7.15
N ILE A 54 12.87 -3.25 5.86
CA ILE A 54 11.70 -2.55 5.30
C ILE A 54 10.73 -3.61 4.79
N LEU A 55 9.51 -3.62 5.34
CA LEU A 55 8.39 -4.35 4.77
C LEU A 55 7.56 -3.34 3.99
N SER A 56 7.55 -3.46 2.66
CA SER A 56 6.75 -2.63 1.78
C SER A 56 5.49 -3.39 1.38
N ASP A 57 4.35 -2.94 1.91
CA ASP A 57 3.03 -3.44 1.51
C ASP A 57 2.57 -2.67 0.28
N GLU A 58 2.65 -3.34 -0.88
CA GLU A 58 2.42 -2.78 -2.21
C GLU A 58 1.13 -3.29 -2.85
N ILE A 59 0.18 -3.76 -2.04
CA ILE A 59 -1.09 -4.33 -2.53
C ILE A 59 -1.85 -3.40 -3.47
N TYR A 60 -1.64 -2.09 -3.37
CA TYR A 60 -2.26 -1.07 -4.22
C TYR A 60 -1.31 -0.46 -5.26
N SER A 61 -0.11 -1.01 -5.49
CA SER A 61 0.89 -0.45 -6.40
C SER A 61 0.39 -0.21 -7.82
N ARG A 62 -0.56 -1.01 -8.30
CA ARG A 62 -1.22 -0.85 -9.61
C ARG A 62 -2.43 0.10 -9.60
N SER A 63 -2.76 0.66 -8.43
CA SER A 63 -3.89 1.59 -8.26
C SER A 63 -3.39 3.01 -7.97
N VAL A 64 -2.37 3.47 -8.67
CA VAL A 64 -1.89 4.86 -8.64
C VAL A 64 -2.53 5.63 -9.78
N PHE A 65 -3.00 6.83 -9.50
CA PHE A 65 -3.71 7.64 -10.47
C PHE A 65 -2.73 8.53 -11.24
N LYS A 66 -2.79 8.51 -12.58
CA LYS A 66 -1.85 9.18 -13.48
C LYS A 66 -1.65 10.67 -13.22
N ASP A 67 -2.67 11.34 -12.71
CA ASP A 67 -2.64 12.77 -12.37
C ASP A 67 -1.96 13.09 -11.03
N GLN A 68 -1.45 12.07 -10.31
CA GLN A 68 -0.90 12.20 -8.96
C GLN A 68 0.55 11.67 -8.83
N GLY A 69 1.18 11.31 -9.94
CA GLY A 69 2.55 10.81 -9.97
C GLY A 69 2.65 9.31 -10.20
N GLU A 70 3.79 8.76 -9.86
CA GLU A 70 4.14 7.36 -10.07
C GLU A 70 4.42 6.66 -8.74
N PHE A 71 4.14 5.36 -8.71
CA PHE A 71 4.54 4.50 -7.61
C PHE A 71 6.04 4.18 -7.71
N TYR A 72 6.72 4.26 -6.57
CA TYR A 72 8.12 3.87 -6.46
C TYR A 72 8.30 2.85 -5.34
N SER A 73 8.83 1.67 -5.69
CA SER A 73 9.10 0.60 -4.75
C SER A 73 10.54 0.68 -4.21
N PRO A 74 10.79 0.45 -2.92
CA PRO A 74 12.15 0.31 -2.40
C PRO A 74 12.92 -0.85 -3.03
N SER A 75 12.24 -1.84 -3.62
CA SER A 75 12.89 -2.91 -4.38
C SER A 75 13.66 -2.42 -5.61
N MET A 76 13.31 -1.26 -6.15
CA MET A 76 14.07 -0.65 -7.27
C MET A 76 15.48 -0.23 -6.86
N ILE A 77 15.76 -0.10 -5.58
CA ILE A 77 17.10 0.19 -5.04
C ILE A 77 17.78 -1.10 -4.58
N ASP A 78 17.07 -1.91 -3.80
CA ASP A 78 17.61 -3.08 -3.10
C ASP A 78 17.55 -4.39 -3.90
N HIS A 79 16.72 -4.44 -4.94
CA HIS A 79 16.37 -5.68 -5.66
C HIS A 79 15.95 -6.83 -4.74
N CYS A 80 15.44 -6.53 -3.55
CA CYS A 80 15.05 -7.49 -2.51
C CYS A 80 16.17 -8.43 -2.04
N ASN A 81 17.42 -7.98 -2.10
CA ASN A 81 18.59 -8.82 -1.78
C ASN A 81 19.09 -8.64 -0.33
N ASN A 82 18.87 -7.47 0.29
CA ASN A 82 19.46 -7.13 1.58
C ASN A 82 18.43 -7.00 2.69
N ASN A 83 17.66 -5.92 2.70
CA ASN A 83 16.77 -5.58 3.81
C ASN A 83 15.36 -5.14 3.39
N VAL A 84 15.01 -5.29 2.11
CA VAL A 84 13.66 -5.00 1.61
C VAL A 84 12.85 -6.28 1.43
N LEU A 85 11.66 -6.32 2.04
CA LEU A 85 10.65 -7.34 1.86
C LEU A 85 9.40 -6.69 1.24
N ILE A 86 9.01 -7.14 0.06
CA ILE A 86 7.78 -6.71 -0.62
C ILE A 86 6.65 -7.67 -0.26
N LEU A 87 5.52 -7.13 0.14
CA LEU A 87 4.24 -7.85 0.15
C LEU A 87 3.36 -7.29 -0.97
N ASN A 88 2.87 -8.17 -1.80
CA ASN A 88 1.93 -7.82 -2.86
C ASN A 88 0.89 -8.92 -3.02
N GLY A 89 -0.14 -8.68 -3.81
CA GLY A 89 -1.19 -9.67 -3.99
C GLY A 89 -2.12 -9.36 -5.15
N PHE A 90 -3.04 -10.28 -5.35
CA PHE A 90 -3.94 -10.27 -6.49
C PHE A 90 -5.32 -9.69 -6.16
N SER A 91 -5.62 -9.56 -4.88
CA SER A 91 -6.94 -9.17 -4.38
C SER A 91 -7.45 -7.86 -4.95
N LYS A 92 -6.59 -6.85 -5.13
CA LYS A 92 -6.99 -5.50 -5.51
C LYS A 92 -6.82 -5.26 -7.01
N ALA A 93 -5.61 -5.32 -7.52
CA ALA A 93 -5.31 -5.04 -8.92
C ALA A 93 -6.05 -5.97 -9.90
N PHE A 94 -6.27 -7.22 -9.51
CA PHE A 94 -6.89 -8.25 -10.36
C PHE A 94 -8.31 -8.63 -9.92
N ALA A 95 -8.91 -7.90 -8.97
CA ALA A 95 -10.22 -8.21 -8.40
C ALA A 95 -10.37 -9.66 -7.88
N MET A 96 -9.28 -10.23 -7.34
CA MET A 96 -9.19 -11.63 -6.89
C MET A 96 -9.25 -11.75 -5.37
N THR A 97 -10.12 -11.03 -4.70
CA THR A 97 -10.22 -11.03 -3.22
C THR A 97 -10.55 -12.41 -2.66
N GLY A 98 -11.47 -13.14 -3.30
CA GLY A 98 -11.90 -14.47 -2.88
C GLY A 98 -10.86 -15.58 -3.14
N TRP A 99 -9.87 -15.35 -3.98
CA TRP A 99 -8.84 -16.33 -4.32
C TRP A 99 -7.78 -16.53 -3.25
N ARG A 100 -7.69 -15.61 -2.30
CA ARG A 100 -6.82 -15.67 -1.13
C ARG A 100 -5.34 -15.94 -1.47
N ILE A 101 -4.79 -15.22 -2.45
CA ILE A 101 -3.41 -15.35 -2.89
C ILE A 101 -2.66 -14.03 -2.84
N GLY A 102 -1.43 -14.09 -2.35
CA GLY A 102 -0.46 -13.01 -2.31
C GLY A 102 0.95 -13.55 -2.48
N VAL A 103 1.91 -12.66 -2.58
CA VAL A 103 3.33 -12.98 -2.74
C VAL A 103 4.16 -12.17 -1.78
N ALA A 104 5.23 -12.77 -1.27
CA ALA A 104 6.30 -12.09 -0.57
C ALA A 104 7.59 -12.25 -1.37
N ILE A 105 8.32 -11.16 -1.58
CA ILE A 105 9.59 -11.12 -2.30
C ILE A 105 10.62 -10.45 -1.39
N GLY A 106 11.72 -11.11 -1.11
CA GLY A 106 12.70 -10.57 -0.17
C GLY A 106 13.99 -11.38 -0.14
N PRO A 107 14.89 -11.07 0.79
CA PRO A 107 16.14 -11.79 0.96
C PRO A 107 15.91 -13.28 1.18
N LYS A 108 16.68 -14.11 0.49
CA LYS A 108 16.53 -15.58 0.47
C LYS A 108 16.37 -16.18 1.87
N HIS A 109 17.24 -15.79 2.79
CA HIS A 109 17.23 -16.33 4.17
C HIS A 109 15.92 -16.02 4.92
N LEU A 110 15.29 -14.88 4.64
CA LEU A 110 14.02 -14.50 5.24
C LEU A 110 12.87 -15.27 4.60
N ILE A 111 12.83 -15.32 3.28
CA ILE A 111 11.79 -16.07 2.53
C ILE A 111 11.81 -17.55 2.88
N GLU A 112 12.97 -18.17 3.05
CA GLU A 112 13.08 -19.56 3.50
C GLU A 112 12.44 -19.79 4.88
N LYS A 113 12.66 -18.88 5.84
CA LYS A 113 12.03 -18.95 7.17
C LYS A 113 10.52 -18.73 7.11
N MET A 114 10.08 -17.77 6.30
CA MET A 114 8.65 -17.55 6.06
C MET A 114 7.98 -18.77 5.42
N GLY A 115 8.65 -19.43 4.47
CA GLY A 115 8.17 -20.66 3.83
C GLY A 115 7.99 -21.79 4.83
N LEU A 116 8.95 -22.01 5.74
CA LEU A 116 8.83 -23.01 6.79
C LEU A 116 7.64 -22.74 7.72
N LEU A 117 7.46 -21.46 8.12
CA LEU A 117 6.32 -21.07 8.95
C LEU A 117 4.99 -21.28 8.21
N LEU A 118 4.94 -20.92 6.93
CA LEU A 118 3.75 -21.07 6.10
C LEU A 118 3.29 -22.51 6.00
N GLN A 119 4.22 -23.47 5.88
CA GLN A 119 3.90 -24.90 5.85
C GLN A 119 3.14 -25.36 7.10
N THR A 120 3.46 -24.77 8.25
CA THR A 120 2.83 -25.13 9.53
C THR A 120 1.48 -24.41 9.72
N VAL A 121 1.38 -23.15 9.31
CA VAL A 121 0.20 -22.29 9.58
C VAL A 121 -0.88 -22.48 8.52
N ASN A 122 -0.51 -22.49 7.23
CA ASN A 122 -1.47 -22.40 6.12
C ASN A 122 -1.34 -23.54 5.11
N SER A 123 -0.34 -24.43 5.24
CA SER A 123 0.05 -25.44 4.26
C SER A 123 0.52 -24.80 2.94
N CYS A 124 -0.23 -24.91 1.86
CA CYS A 124 0.14 -24.37 0.57
C CYS A 124 -1.05 -23.72 -0.14
N VAL A 125 -0.74 -22.83 -1.08
CA VAL A 125 -1.75 -22.32 -2.02
C VAL A 125 -2.07 -23.41 -3.04
N PRO A 126 -3.36 -23.75 -3.28
CA PRO A 126 -3.74 -24.78 -4.25
C PRO A 126 -3.17 -24.49 -5.65
N PRO A 127 -2.71 -25.54 -6.40
CA PRO A 127 -2.06 -25.34 -7.70
C PRO A 127 -2.91 -24.61 -8.73
N PHE A 128 -4.22 -24.79 -8.74
CA PHE A 128 -5.10 -24.10 -9.68
C PHE A 128 -5.18 -22.59 -9.38
N ILE A 129 -5.09 -22.18 -8.11
CA ILE A 129 -5.00 -20.76 -7.73
C ILE A 129 -3.65 -20.16 -8.19
N GLN A 130 -2.56 -20.91 -8.03
CA GLN A 130 -1.25 -20.49 -8.53
C GLN A 130 -1.24 -20.30 -10.06
N LYS A 131 -1.88 -21.21 -10.82
CA LYS A 131 -2.04 -21.07 -12.27
C LYS A 131 -2.86 -19.84 -12.64
N ALA A 132 -3.96 -19.57 -11.94
CA ALA A 132 -4.75 -18.36 -12.14
C ALA A 132 -3.94 -17.08 -11.86
N ALA A 133 -3.08 -17.08 -10.83
CA ALA A 133 -2.19 -15.96 -10.55
C ALA A 133 -1.12 -15.73 -11.65
N ILE A 134 -0.59 -16.83 -12.22
CA ILE A 134 0.34 -16.76 -13.36
C ILE A 134 -0.35 -16.10 -14.56
N GLU A 135 -1.57 -16.52 -14.87
CA GLU A 135 -2.37 -15.91 -15.95
C GLU A 135 -2.69 -14.44 -15.68
N ALA A 136 -3.05 -14.11 -14.45
CA ALA A 136 -3.32 -12.73 -14.05
C ALA A 136 -2.10 -11.79 -14.28
N ILE A 137 -0.88 -12.30 -14.05
CA ILE A 137 0.35 -11.50 -14.26
C ILE A 137 0.71 -11.42 -15.75
N ASN A 138 0.65 -12.53 -16.47
CA ASN A 138 1.17 -12.66 -17.84
C ASN A 138 0.12 -12.36 -18.91
N GLY A 139 -1.16 -12.45 -18.57
CA GLY A 139 -2.26 -12.21 -19.48
C GLY A 139 -2.52 -10.73 -19.76
N ASP A 140 -3.62 -10.45 -20.45
CA ASP A 140 -3.99 -9.09 -20.80
C ASP A 140 -4.27 -8.22 -19.56
N GLN A 141 -3.61 -7.07 -19.49
CA GLN A 141 -3.73 -6.11 -18.41
C GLN A 141 -4.80 -5.02 -18.66
N SER A 142 -5.60 -5.14 -19.70
CA SER A 142 -6.62 -4.14 -20.05
C SER A 142 -7.65 -3.95 -18.93
N ALA A 143 -8.09 -5.05 -18.29
CA ALA A 143 -9.04 -5.00 -17.19
C ALA A 143 -8.46 -4.23 -15.98
N VAL A 144 -7.19 -4.41 -15.67
CA VAL A 144 -6.50 -3.68 -14.58
C VAL A 144 -6.48 -2.17 -14.88
N ARG A 145 -6.15 -1.81 -16.12
CA ARG A 145 -6.16 -0.40 -16.57
C ARG A 145 -7.55 0.20 -16.51
N MET A 146 -8.57 -0.49 -17.03
CA MET A 146 -9.97 -0.04 -17.01
C MET A 146 -10.47 0.18 -15.58
N MET A 147 -10.20 -0.73 -14.66
CA MET A 147 -10.56 -0.57 -13.24
C MET A 147 -9.90 0.67 -12.63
N THR A 148 -8.62 0.88 -12.87
CA THR A 148 -7.88 2.04 -12.33
C THR A 148 -8.43 3.35 -12.89
N GLU A 149 -8.78 3.40 -14.17
CA GLU A 149 -9.42 4.57 -14.81
C GLU A 149 -10.81 4.84 -14.23
N GLU A 150 -11.61 3.79 -14.01
CA GLU A 150 -12.92 3.92 -13.38
C GLU A 150 -12.81 4.42 -11.93
N TYR A 151 -11.88 3.88 -11.13
CA TYR A 151 -11.60 4.39 -9.79
C TYR A 151 -11.16 5.86 -9.81
N SER A 152 -10.39 6.29 -10.81
CA SER A 152 -10.00 7.69 -10.97
C SER A 152 -11.20 8.62 -11.18
N LYS A 153 -12.22 8.17 -11.94
CA LYS A 153 -13.47 8.92 -12.13
C LYS A 153 -14.27 8.99 -10.82
N ARG A 154 -14.52 7.84 -10.19
CA ARG A 154 -15.27 7.73 -8.94
C ARG A 154 -14.63 8.54 -7.81
N ARG A 155 -13.31 8.49 -7.70
CA ARG A 155 -12.54 9.31 -6.77
C ARG A 155 -12.89 10.78 -6.85
N LYS A 156 -12.91 11.34 -8.08
CA LYS A 156 -13.22 12.76 -8.29
C LYS A 156 -14.64 13.10 -7.86
N VAL A 157 -15.60 12.27 -8.21
CA VAL A 157 -17.02 12.45 -7.81
C VAL A 157 -17.15 12.41 -6.30
N LEU A 158 -16.56 11.39 -5.66
CA LEU A 158 -16.62 11.22 -4.21
C LEU A 158 -15.98 12.38 -3.45
N VAL A 159 -14.76 12.76 -3.81
CA VAL A 159 -14.03 13.84 -3.11
C VAL A 159 -14.70 15.19 -3.31
N ASN A 160 -15.21 15.49 -4.51
CA ASN A 160 -15.96 16.73 -4.76
C ASN A 160 -17.28 16.75 -3.96
N GLY A 161 -18.00 15.62 -3.92
CA GLY A 161 -19.21 15.49 -3.12
C GLY A 161 -18.95 15.67 -1.62
N LEU A 162 -17.92 15.02 -1.08
CA LEU A 162 -17.52 15.19 0.32
C LEU A 162 -17.16 16.63 0.65
N ASN A 163 -16.39 17.30 -0.22
CA ASN A 163 -15.97 18.68 0.00
C ASN A 163 -17.10 19.71 -0.20
N SER A 164 -18.24 19.33 -0.76
CA SER A 164 -19.43 20.19 -0.81
C SER A 164 -20.25 20.19 0.48
N ILE A 165 -19.95 19.29 1.41
CA ILE A 165 -20.60 19.18 2.71
C ILE A 165 -19.85 20.08 3.70
N GLU A 166 -20.58 21.01 4.35
CA GLU A 166 -20.01 21.87 5.38
C GLU A 166 -19.45 21.03 6.54
N GLY A 167 -18.26 21.37 7.02
CA GLY A 167 -17.59 20.65 8.10
C GLY A 167 -16.78 19.42 7.66
N ILE A 168 -16.88 18.98 6.41
CA ILE A 168 -16.10 17.87 5.86
C ILE A 168 -15.00 18.38 4.93
N ARG A 169 -13.81 17.79 5.04
CA ARG A 169 -12.68 18.05 4.12
C ARG A 169 -12.01 16.75 3.75
N CYS A 170 -11.90 16.47 2.47
CA CYS A 170 -11.21 15.30 1.93
C CYS A 170 -10.13 15.70 0.96
N HIS A 171 -8.90 15.25 1.21
CA HIS A 171 -7.82 15.38 0.23
C HIS A 171 -8.03 14.40 -0.92
N MET A 172 -7.67 14.82 -2.14
CA MET A 172 -7.69 13.94 -3.31
C MET A 172 -6.65 12.84 -3.11
N PRO A 173 -7.03 11.55 -3.01
CA PRO A 173 -6.08 10.45 -2.86
C PRO A 173 -5.24 10.27 -4.12
N SER A 174 -3.97 9.94 -3.96
CA SER A 174 -3.02 9.71 -5.06
C SER A 174 -3.06 8.28 -5.59
N GLY A 175 -3.56 7.35 -4.77
CA GLY A 175 -3.68 5.94 -5.13
C GLY A 175 -4.66 5.20 -4.22
N SER A 176 -4.63 3.86 -4.29
CA SER A 176 -5.54 2.95 -3.60
C SER A 176 -7.02 3.10 -4.03
N ILE A 177 -7.94 2.61 -3.22
CA ILE A 177 -9.39 2.64 -3.47
C ILE A 177 -10.15 3.40 -2.38
N TYR A 178 -9.44 4.16 -1.55
CA TYR A 178 -10.01 4.83 -0.37
C TYR A 178 -10.00 6.34 -0.51
N ALA A 179 -11.00 6.97 0.12
CA ALA A 179 -11.00 8.38 0.47
C ALA A 179 -11.06 8.50 2.00
N PHE A 180 -10.27 9.39 2.58
CA PHE A 180 -10.16 9.55 4.02
C PHE A 180 -10.54 10.99 4.42
N PRO A 181 -11.85 11.24 4.64
CA PRO A 181 -12.35 12.57 4.97
C PRO A 181 -12.00 12.96 6.42
N ASN A 182 -11.67 14.21 6.62
CA ASN A 182 -11.62 14.85 7.92
C ASN A 182 -13.02 15.41 8.24
N ILE A 183 -13.60 14.97 9.35
CA ILE A 183 -14.93 15.33 9.83
C ILE A 183 -14.89 16.23 11.07
N SER A 184 -13.71 16.72 11.47
CA SER A 184 -13.58 17.52 12.69
C SER A 184 -14.44 18.80 12.71
N GLY A 185 -14.82 19.30 11.53
CA GLY A 185 -15.75 20.43 11.42
C GLY A 185 -17.20 20.13 11.76
N LEU A 186 -17.56 18.83 11.92
CA LEU A 186 -18.92 18.43 12.33
C LEU A 186 -19.11 18.43 13.86
N GLY A 187 -18.02 18.62 14.63
CA GLY A 187 -18.07 18.66 16.09
C GLY A 187 -18.37 17.30 16.76
N MET A 188 -18.14 16.19 16.04
CA MET A 188 -18.35 14.83 16.54
C MET A 188 -17.10 13.96 16.32
N THR A 189 -17.03 12.86 17.07
CA THR A 189 -15.97 11.84 16.90
C THR A 189 -16.24 10.97 15.67
N GLY A 190 -15.21 10.20 15.24
CA GLY A 190 -15.37 9.23 14.15
C GLY A 190 -16.34 8.10 14.49
N GLU A 191 -16.40 7.66 15.77
CA GLU A 191 -17.32 6.64 16.25
C GLU A 191 -18.76 7.14 16.19
N GLU A 192 -19.03 8.32 16.75
CA GLU A 192 -20.37 8.96 16.68
C GLU A 192 -20.83 9.15 15.23
N PHE A 193 -19.92 9.52 14.33
CA PHE A 193 -20.24 9.66 12.91
C PHE A 193 -20.63 8.33 12.26
N VAL A 194 -19.88 7.25 12.55
CA VAL A 194 -20.17 5.91 12.00
C VAL A 194 -21.48 5.35 12.54
N ASP A 195 -21.79 5.60 13.81
CA ASP A 195 -23.06 5.15 14.43
C ASP A 195 -24.30 5.85 13.84
N LEU A 196 -24.11 7.04 13.25
CA LEU A 196 -25.18 7.79 12.58
C LEU A 196 -25.40 7.39 11.12
N MET A 197 -24.44 6.70 10.48
CA MET A 197 -24.49 6.33 9.05
C MET A 197 -25.10 4.95 8.81
#